data_0f4b2ca4d200f9f405bcf9c46c3527be
#
_entry.id   0f4b2ca4d200f9f405bcf9c46c3527be
#
_cell.length_a   1.000
_cell.length_b   1.000
_cell.length_c   1.000
_cell.angle_alpha   90.00
_cell.angle_beta   90.00
_cell.angle_gamma   90.00
#
_symmetry.space_group_name_H-M   'P 1'
#
loop_
_entity.id
_entity.type
_entity.pdbx_description
1 polymer ?
#
loop_
_entity_poly.entity_id
_entity_poly.type
_entity_poly.pdbx_seq_one_letter_code
_entity_poly.pdbx_strand_id
1 'polypeptide(L)'
;MGSVRRMDGDAKSALQELYERLAKTLDEQRTKARDKRHELGFRTARENLQDIADPDSFVEYGQLAVAAQRNRRDYEELQNSTAADGIITGLCTINSELVGADAAKAIVIINDYSVLAGTQGFFHHKKLDRMCDLADRLALPVIM
;
A
#
# COMPACT_ATOMS: atom_id res chain seq x y z
N MET A 1 -4.54 9.26 46.13
CA MET A 1 -3.91 10.10 45.09
C MET A 1 -3.19 9.20 44.11
N GLY A 2 -3.85 8.79 43.04
CA GLY A 2 -3.30 7.94 41.99
C GLY A 2 -2.51 8.78 41.00
N SER A 3 -1.24 8.45 40.85
CA SER A 3 -0.35 9.06 39.85
C SER A 3 -0.86 8.75 38.44
N VAL A 4 -1.34 9.75 37.73
CA VAL A 4 -1.56 9.67 36.28
C VAL A 4 -0.18 9.61 35.63
N ARG A 5 0.28 8.41 35.32
CA ARG A 5 1.52 8.22 34.52
C ARG A 5 1.30 8.79 33.12
N ARG A 6 2.22 9.65 32.71
CA ARG A 6 2.31 10.24 31.40
C ARG A 6 2.35 9.15 30.31
N MET A 7 1.25 8.99 29.58
CA MET A 7 1.19 8.17 28.37
C MET A 7 1.62 8.96 27.12
N ASP A 8 1.93 10.25 27.25
CA ASP A 8 2.20 11.14 26.10
C ASP A 8 3.50 10.82 25.33
N GLY A 9 4.53 10.28 26.01
CA GLY A 9 5.80 9.94 25.37
C GLY A 9 5.70 8.71 24.47
N ASP A 10 5.08 7.64 24.98
CA ASP A 10 4.95 6.37 24.27
C ASP A 10 3.98 6.46 23.09
N ALA A 11 2.90 7.21 23.23
CA ALA A 11 1.92 7.42 22.18
C ALA A 11 2.50 8.23 21.00
N LYS A 12 3.30 9.26 21.27
CA LYS A 12 4.01 10.02 20.23
C LYS A 12 5.06 9.18 19.50
N SER A 13 5.79 8.35 20.22
CA SER A 13 6.77 7.42 19.67
C SER A 13 6.13 6.39 18.74
N ALA A 14 5.02 5.76 19.16
CA ALA A 14 4.30 4.78 18.36
C ALA A 14 3.70 5.39 17.07
N LEU A 15 3.15 6.59 17.16
CA LEU A 15 2.62 7.30 15.99
C LEU A 15 3.73 7.68 15.00
N GLN A 16 4.86 8.13 15.50
CA GLN A 16 6.01 8.45 14.67
C GLN A 16 6.53 7.19 13.96
N GLU A 17 6.68 6.07 14.67
CA GLU A 17 7.07 4.79 14.09
C GLU A 17 6.09 4.37 12.97
N LEU A 18 4.78 4.54 13.20
CA LEU A 18 3.77 4.24 12.18
C LEU A 18 3.98 5.07 10.91
N TYR A 19 4.16 6.38 11.04
CA TYR A 19 4.40 7.24 9.87
C TYR A 19 5.70 6.91 9.14
N GLU A 20 6.77 6.61 9.86
CA GLU A 20 8.03 6.17 9.27
C GLU A 20 7.87 4.86 8.47
N ARG A 21 7.12 3.91 9.01
CA ARG A 21 6.82 2.64 8.34
C ARG A 21 5.94 2.83 7.10
N LEU A 22 4.94 3.70 7.17
CA LEU A 22 4.12 4.05 6.01
C LEU A 22 4.98 4.72 4.92
N ALA A 23 5.83 5.67 5.30
CA ALA A 23 6.72 6.35 4.36
C ALA A 23 7.65 5.39 3.61
N LYS A 24 8.17 4.33 4.26
CA LYS A 24 9.02 3.29 3.63
C LYS A 24 8.34 2.57 2.46
N THR A 25 7.02 2.64 2.33
CA THR A 25 6.27 2.01 1.24
C THR A 25 6.06 2.93 0.04
N LEU A 26 6.44 4.21 0.16
CA LEU A 26 6.24 5.23 -0.86
C LEU A 26 7.50 5.42 -1.71
N ASP A 27 7.33 5.90 -2.93
CA ASP A 27 8.41 6.06 -3.92
C ASP A 27 9.48 7.06 -3.48
N GLU A 28 9.13 8.04 -2.63
CA GLU A 28 10.05 9.03 -2.06
C GLU A 28 11.13 8.37 -1.20
N GLN A 29 10.81 7.28 -0.51
CA GLN A 29 11.75 6.51 0.31
C GLN A 29 12.37 5.32 -0.45
N ARG A 30 11.77 4.93 -1.58
CA ARG A 30 12.20 3.80 -2.40
C ARG A 30 12.89 4.24 -3.68
N THR A 31 13.73 5.27 -3.59
CA THR A 31 14.35 5.95 -4.74
C THR A 31 15.08 4.98 -5.68
N LYS A 32 15.85 4.03 -5.16
CA LYS A 32 16.57 3.03 -5.98
C LYS A 32 15.61 2.16 -6.81
N ALA A 33 14.49 1.76 -6.23
CA ALA A 33 13.50 0.95 -6.93
C ALA A 33 12.77 1.76 -8.01
N ARG A 34 12.38 2.99 -7.66
CA ARG A 34 11.78 3.97 -8.59
C ARG A 34 12.72 4.25 -9.77
N ASP A 35 13.95 4.66 -9.49
CA ASP A 35 14.92 5.06 -10.50
C ASP A 35 15.22 3.91 -11.47
N LYS A 36 15.37 2.68 -10.94
CA LYS A 36 15.52 1.47 -11.78
C LYS A 36 14.31 1.23 -12.70
N ARG A 37 13.08 1.50 -12.23
CA ARG A 37 11.89 1.41 -13.10
C ARG A 37 11.94 2.44 -14.22
N HIS A 38 12.28 3.68 -13.90
CA HIS A 38 12.40 4.77 -14.86
C HIS A 38 13.50 4.54 -15.89
N GLU A 39 14.68 4.02 -15.49
CA GLU A 39 15.77 3.64 -16.40
C GLU A 39 15.33 2.60 -17.43
N LEU A 40 14.40 1.73 -17.06
CA LEU A 40 13.81 0.74 -17.97
C LEU A 40 12.63 1.29 -18.80
N GLY A 41 12.30 2.57 -18.68
CA GLY A 41 11.18 3.19 -19.37
C GLY A 41 9.80 2.86 -18.79
N PHE A 42 9.72 2.36 -17.54
CA PHE A 42 8.48 2.00 -16.89
C PHE A 42 8.14 2.94 -15.74
N ARG A 43 6.86 3.13 -15.50
CA ARG A 43 6.32 3.80 -14.30
C ARG A 43 6.40 2.88 -13.09
N THR A 44 6.36 3.47 -11.90
CA THR A 44 6.15 2.70 -10.67
C THR A 44 4.68 2.30 -10.50
N ALA A 45 4.41 1.37 -9.60
CA ALA A 45 3.05 1.02 -9.22
C ALA A 45 2.31 2.20 -8.57
N ARG A 46 3.02 3.04 -7.79
CA ARG A 46 2.47 4.25 -7.16
C ARG A 46 2.11 5.32 -8.19
N GLU A 47 2.94 5.53 -9.20
CA GLU A 47 2.64 6.45 -10.31
C GLU A 47 1.43 6.00 -11.11
N ASN A 48 1.27 4.70 -11.36
CA ASN A 48 0.06 4.17 -12.00
C ASN A 48 -1.20 4.41 -11.16
N LEU A 49 -1.10 4.23 -9.84
CA LEU A 49 -2.19 4.53 -8.92
C LEU A 49 -2.58 6.01 -8.96
N GLN A 50 -1.60 6.90 -8.91
CA GLN A 50 -1.83 8.36 -8.96
C GLN A 50 -2.48 8.81 -10.27
N ASP A 51 -2.21 8.11 -11.36
CA ASP A 51 -2.78 8.42 -12.66
C ASP A 51 -4.24 7.96 -12.82
N ILE A 52 -4.63 6.90 -12.10
CA ILE A 52 -5.97 6.31 -12.17
C ILE A 52 -6.93 6.93 -11.15
N ALA A 53 -6.48 7.10 -9.91
CA ALA A 53 -7.32 7.52 -8.80
C ALA A 53 -7.52 9.04 -8.78
N ASP A 54 -8.71 9.48 -8.42
CA ASP A 54 -8.95 10.89 -8.13
C ASP A 54 -8.04 11.35 -6.96
N PRO A 55 -7.56 12.59 -6.96
CA PRO A 55 -6.70 13.12 -5.90
C PRO A 55 -7.30 12.86 -4.51
N ASP A 56 -6.47 12.44 -3.56
CA ASP A 56 -6.79 12.19 -2.15
C ASP A 56 -7.92 11.18 -1.89
N SER A 57 -8.38 10.44 -2.91
CA SER A 57 -9.48 9.48 -2.78
C SER A 57 -9.02 8.08 -2.35
N PHE A 58 -7.74 7.75 -2.49
CA PHE A 58 -7.26 6.38 -2.28
C PHE A 58 -7.09 6.04 -0.80
N VAL A 59 -7.76 4.97 -0.38
CA VAL A 59 -7.62 4.37 0.95
C VAL A 59 -6.96 3.02 0.80
N GLU A 60 -5.69 2.92 1.23
CA GLU A 60 -4.88 1.70 1.07
C GLU A 60 -5.19 0.66 2.15
N TYR A 61 -5.32 -0.59 1.74
CA TYR A 61 -5.47 -1.76 2.60
C TYR A 61 -4.17 -2.58 2.63
N GLY A 62 -3.70 -2.90 3.84
CA GLY A 62 -2.53 -3.77 4.02
C GLY A 62 -1.20 -3.14 3.60
N GLN A 63 -1.07 -1.81 3.64
CA GLN A 63 0.14 -1.08 3.27
C GLN A 63 1.38 -1.54 4.05
N LEU A 64 1.24 -1.90 5.32
CA LEU A 64 2.34 -2.32 6.19
C LEU A 64 2.69 -3.81 6.08
N ALA A 65 2.04 -4.56 5.19
CA ALA A 65 2.41 -5.95 4.94
C ALA A 65 3.84 -6.02 4.36
N VAL A 66 4.56 -7.07 4.73
CA VAL A 66 5.88 -7.42 4.19
C VAL A 66 5.89 -8.89 3.82
N ALA A 67 6.83 -9.34 2.99
CA ALA A 67 6.92 -10.74 2.61
C ALA A 67 7.03 -11.68 3.83
N ALA A 68 6.37 -12.84 3.76
CA ALA A 68 6.33 -13.85 4.83
C ALA A 68 7.66 -14.62 4.94
N GLN A 69 8.78 -13.90 5.07
CA GLN A 69 10.13 -14.44 5.06
C GLN A 69 10.90 -14.21 6.39
N ARG A 70 10.19 -13.96 7.49
CA ARG A 70 10.82 -13.68 8.81
C ARG A 70 11.71 -14.79 9.33
N ASN A 71 11.58 -15.99 8.83
CA ASN A 71 12.46 -17.12 9.18
C ASN A 71 13.82 -17.07 8.46
N ARG A 72 14.00 -16.17 7.49
CA ARG A 72 15.21 -16.08 6.65
C ARG A 72 15.83 -14.70 6.61
N ARG A 73 15.05 -13.67 6.95
CA ARG A 73 15.43 -12.27 6.79
C ARG A 73 14.93 -11.46 7.98
N ASP A 74 15.71 -10.47 8.37
CA ASP A 74 15.33 -9.50 9.39
C ASP A 74 14.06 -8.73 9.00
N TYR A 75 13.28 -8.35 10.01
CA TYR A 75 12.05 -7.59 9.77
C TYR A 75 12.30 -6.21 9.18
N GLU A 76 13.36 -5.53 9.60
CA GLU A 76 13.74 -4.24 9.03
C GLU A 76 14.16 -4.38 7.56
N GLU A 77 14.90 -5.41 7.21
CA GLU A 77 15.24 -5.73 5.83
C GLU A 77 13.98 -5.97 4.98
N LEU A 78 13.00 -6.71 5.51
CA LEU A 78 11.73 -6.95 4.84
C LEU A 78 10.93 -5.67 4.64
N GLN A 79 10.88 -4.75 5.63
CA GLN A 79 10.24 -3.45 5.49
C GLN A 79 10.85 -2.61 4.36
N ASN A 80 12.16 -2.66 4.20
CA ASN A 80 12.89 -1.86 3.21
C ASN A 80 12.82 -2.45 1.79
N SER A 81 12.68 -3.78 1.66
CA SER A 81 12.78 -4.48 0.37
C SER A 81 11.49 -5.10 -0.14
N THR A 82 10.47 -5.27 0.71
CA THR A 82 9.22 -5.96 0.36
C THR A 82 7.98 -5.14 0.73
N ALA A 83 8.01 -3.86 0.39
CA ALA A 83 6.93 -2.92 0.67
C ALA A 83 5.57 -3.46 0.21
N ALA A 84 4.58 -3.42 1.09
CA ALA A 84 3.21 -3.88 0.88
C ALA A 84 3.09 -5.32 0.33
N ASP A 85 4.13 -6.16 0.54
CA ASP A 85 4.31 -7.50 -0.06
C ASP A 85 4.12 -7.52 -1.59
N GLY A 86 4.57 -6.45 -2.26
CA GLY A 86 4.58 -6.35 -3.72
C GLY A 86 3.21 -6.11 -4.38
N ILE A 87 2.20 -5.71 -3.61
CA ILE A 87 0.87 -5.39 -4.14
C ILE A 87 0.24 -4.20 -3.42
N ILE A 88 -0.18 -3.21 -4.17
CA ILE A 88 -0.93 -2.05 -3.68
C ILE A 88 -2.41 -2.34 -3.87
N THR A 89 -3.18 -2.26 -2.80
CA THR A 89 -4.60 -2.60 -2.81
C THR A 89 -5.41 -1.58 -2.02
N GLY A 90 -6.57 -1.21 -2.51
CA GLY A 90 -7.43 -0.26 -1.80
C GLY A 90 -8.68 0.13 -2.54
N LEU A 91 -9.38 1.10 -1.97
CA LEU A 91 -10.51 1.78 -2.58
C LEU A 91 -10.11 3.17 -3.05
N CYS A 92 -10.66 3.61 -4.17
CA CYS A 92 -10.59 5.00 -4.61
C CYS A 92 -11.86 5.40 -5.35
N THR A 93 -11.94 6.66 -5.73
CA THR A 93 -12.84 7.10 -6.80
C THR A 93 -12.05 7.34 -8.08
N ILE A 94 -12.73 7.20 -9.22
CA ILE A 94 -12.17 7.39 -10.56
C ILE A 94 -13.15 8.24 -11.36
N ASN A 95 -12.70 9.41 -11.84
CA ASN A 95 -13.52 10.36 -12.60
C ASN A 95 -14.80 10.78 -11.85
N SER A 96 -14.73 10.98 -10.53
CA SER A 96 -15.90 11.33 -9.70
C SER A 96 -16.58 12.64 -10.13
N GLU A 97 -15.82 13.57 -10.69
CA GLU A 97 -16.38 14.82 -11.26
C GLU A 97 -17.30 14.56 -12.46
N LEU A 98 -17.07 13.49 -13.20
CA LEU A 98 -17.85 13.15 -14.40
C LEU A 98 -19.06 12.27 -14.09
N VAL A 99 -18.92 11.29 -13.20
CA VAL A 99 -19.94 10.27 -12.96
C VAL A 99 -20.62 10.36 -11.61
N GLY A 100 -20.15 11.24 -10.73
CA GLY A 100 -20.61 11.39 -9.36
C GLY A 100 -19.88 10.44 -8.38
N ALA A 101 -19.73 10.87 -7.12
CA ALA A 101 -18.90 10.20 -6.11
C ALA A 101 -19.31 8.74 -5.83
N ASP A 102 -20.61 8.42 -5.90
CA ASP A 102 -21.07 7.05 -5.62
C ASP A 102 -20.77 6.09 -6.79
N ALA A 103 -20.96 6.54 -8.03
CA ALA A 103 -20.68 5.74 -9.22
C ALA A 103 -19.17 5.61 -9.53
N ALA A 104 -18.35 6.51 -8.98
CA ALA A 104 -16.92 6.56 -9.21
C ALA A 104 -16.12 5.56 -8.37
N LYS A 105 -16.73 4.92 -7.37
CA LYS A 105 -16.03 4.02 -6.44
C LYS A 105 -15.52 2.77 -7.14
N ALA A 106 -14.25 2.43 -6.90
CA ALA A 106 -13.61 1.24 -7.45
C ALA A 106 -12.63 0.61 -6.45
N ILE A 107 -12.45 -0.68 -6.56
CA ILE A 107 -11.32 -1.41 -5.96
C ILE A 107 -10.15 -1.34 -6.94
N VAL A 108 -8.98 -1.02 -6.43
CA VAL A 108 -7.73 -1.01 -7.19
C VAL A 108 -6.76 -2.04 -6.63
N ILE A 109 -6.17 -2.82 -7.54
CA ILE A 109 -5.19 -3.88 -7.24
C ILE A 109 -4.02 -3.71 -8.21
N ILE A 110 -2.87 -3.25 -7.72
CA ILE A 110 -1.71 -2.95 -8.57
C ILE A 110 -0.50 -3.75 -8.09
N ASN A 111 0.03 -4.60 -8.96
CA ASN A 111 1.25 -5.36 -8.68
C ASN A 111 2.48 -4.45 -8.77
N ASP A 112 3.34 -4.48 -7.76
CA ASP A 112 4.61 -3.78 -7.73
C ASP A 112 5.75 -4.71 -8.17
N TYR A 113 6.10 -4.66 -9.44
CA TYR A 113 7.18 -5.47 -10.01
C TYR A 113 8.55 -5.17 -9.39
N SER A 114 8.75 -4.03 -8.74
CA SER A 114 10.00 -3.69 -8.05
C SER A 114 10.22 -4.52 -6.78
N VAL A 115 9.18 -5.17 -6.27
CA VAL A 115 9.25 -6.09 -5.12
C VAL A 115 9.37 -7.53 -5.64
N LEU A 116 10.48 -8.19 -5.32
CA LEU A 116 10.75 -9.60 -5.66
C LEU A 116 10.42 -9.96 -7.13
N ALA A 117 10.65 -9.01 -8.05
CA ALA A 117 10.35 -9.14 -9.48
C ALA A 117 8.89 -9.56 -9.79
N GLY A 118 7.93 -9.09 -8.99
CA GLY A 118 6.52 -9.40 -9.16
C GLY A 118 6.09 -10.77 -8.63
N THR A 119 6.95 -11.46 -7.89
CA THR A 119 6.59 -12.75 -7.25
C THR A 119 5.48 -12.54 -6.23
N GLN A 120 4.43 -13.34 -6.34
CA GLN A 120 3.29 -13.29 -5.45
C GLN A 120 3.58 -14.09 -4.17
N GLY A 121 3.61 -13.38 -3.03
CA GLY A 121 3.84 -13.96 -1.71
C GLY A 121 2.55 -14.29 -0.96
N PHE A 122 2.72 -14.77 0.29
CA PHE A 122 1.59 -15.15 1.13
C PHE A 122 0.64 -13.98 1.44
N PHE A 123 1.17 -12.85 1.90
CA PHE A 123 0.34 -11.68 2.20
C PHE A 123 -0.14 -10.96 0.93
N HIS A 124 0.59 -11.07 -0.18
CA HIS A 124 0.13 -10.67 -1.49
C HIS A 124 -1.22 -11.33 -1.84
N HIS A 125 -1.28 -12.66 -1.77
CA HIS A 125 -2.54 -13.40 -2.00
C HIS A 125 -3.63 -13.02 -0.99
N LYS A 126 -3.29 -12.90 0.30
CA LYS A 126 -4.28 -12.49 1.32
C LYS A 126 -4.89 -11.12 1.06
N LYS A 127 -4.09 -10.18 0.56
CA LYS A 127 -4.58 -8.85 0.17
C LYS A 127 -5.46 -8.94 -1.07
N LEU A 128 -5.04 -9.71 -2.08
CA LEU A 128 -5.82 -9.93 -3.29
C LEU A 128 -7.19 -10.54 -2.96
N ASP A 129 -7.22 -11.66 -2.24
CA ASP A 129 -8.45 -12.32 -1.81
C ASP A 129 -9.37 -11.36 -1.05
N ARG A 130 -8.81 -10.59 -0.10
CA ARG A 130 -9.56 -9.60 0.68
C ARG A 130 -10.19 -8.52 -0.20
N MET A 131 -9.50 -8.06 -1.24
CA MET A 131 -10.03 -7.06 -2.16
C MET A 131 -11.13 -7.62 -3.06
N CYS A 132 -10.98 -8.86 -3.54
CA CYS A 132 -12.02 -9.55 -4.30
C CYS A 132 -13.30 -9.74 -3.46
N ASP A 133 -13.16 -10.20 -2.21
CA ASP A 133 -14.31 -10.34 -1.29
C ASP A 133 -14.98 -8.99 -1.03
N LEU A 134 -14.20 -7.93 -0.88
CA LEU A 134 -14.73 -6.59 -0.65
C LEU A 134 -15.45 -6.04 -1.89
N ALA A 135 -14.89 -6.27 -3.07
CA ALA A 135 -15.51 -5.90 -4.34
C ALA A 135 -16.89 -6.57 -4.53
N ASP A 136 -16.96 -7.87 -4.27
CA ASP A 136 -18.22 -8.63 -4.33
C ASP A 136 -19.25 -8.09 -3.33
N ARG A 137 -18.86 -7.93 -2.07
CA ARG A 137 -19.77 -7.44 -1.00
C ARG A 137 -20.28 -6.03 -1.23
N LEU A 138 -19.49 -5.16 -1.82
CA LEU A 138 -19.82 -3.76 -2.07
C LEU A 138 -20.35 -3.53 -3.49
N ALA A 139 -20.39 -4.57 -4.33
CA ALA A 139 -20.74 -4.51 -5.75
C ALA A 139 -19.92 -3.45 -6.50
N LEU A 140 -18.61 -3.39 -6.26
CA LEU A 140 -17.70 -2.43 -6.87
C LEU A 140 -16.89 -3.04 -8.02
N PRO A 141 -16.58 -2.27 -9.07
CA PRO A 141 -15.66 -2.70 -10.10
C PRO A 141 -14.24 -2.88 -9.54
N VAL A 142 -13.49 -3.80 -10.12
CA VAL A 142 -12.07 -4.04 -9.81
C VAL A 142 -11.23 -3.62 -11.01
N ILE A 143 -10.19 -2.83 -10.74
CA ILE A 143 -9.17 -2.44 -11.71
C ILE A 143 -7.84 -3.04 -11.28
N MET A 144 -7.20 -3.79 -12.20
CA MET A 144 -5.90 -4.44 -12.01
C MET A 144 -4.90 -3.96 -13.05
#